data_ea14dab78d1a236d83f82c6208af2e84
#
_entry.id   ea14dab78d1a236d83f82c6208af2e84
#
_cell.length_a   1.000
_cell.length_b   1.000
_cell.length_c   1.000
_cell.angle_alpha   90.00
_cell.angle_beta   90.00
_cell.angle_gamma   90.00
#
_symmetry.space_group_name_H-M   'P 1'
#
loop_
_entity.id
_entity.type
_entity.pdbx_description
1 polymer ?
#
loop_
_entity_poly.entity_id
_entity_poly.type
_entity_poly.pdbx_seq_one_letter_code
_entity_poly.pdbx_strand_id
1 'polypeptide(L)'
;MSRPVEDILFGAPSPQAKLTTRMVSVTLAIVLLLLAGGVALQFHSAGQLEASFWEFFAWPTTWAFLAKGLLGTLASAAMAAVIALTLGLLLLLGRLARSRLVRWPSIAVIEFLRGTPTLLLIYVCFLVLPSVGLKLSTYWMLTLPIGLSTAAVVAEVYRAGVLAVPRGQT
;
A
#
# COMPACT_ATOMS: atom_id res chain seq x y z
N MET A 1 -27.03 -26.93 26.76
CA MET A 1 -27.70 -25.95 25.89
C MET A 1 -26.61 -25.11 25.23
N SER A 2 -26.25 -25.43 23.99
CA SER A 2 -25.28 -24.67 23.22
C SER A 2 -25.95 -23.35 22.77
N ARG A 3 -25.35 -22.21 23.16
CA ARG A 3 -25.81 -20.91 22.66
C ARG A 3 -25.65 -20.91 21.12
N PRO A 4 -26.65 -20.41 20.36
CA PRO A 4 -26.52 -20.34 18.91
C PRO A 4 -25.30 -19.48 18.54
N VAL A 5 -24.58 -19.88 17.49
CA VAL A 5 -23.31 -19.24 17.03
C VAL A 5 -23.50 -17.75 16.78
N GLU A 6 -24.69 -17.32 16.38
CA GLU A 6 -25.05 -15.91 16.19
C GLU A 6 -24.98 -15.08 17.48
N ASP A 7 -25.39 -15.63 18.66
CA ASP A 7 -25.27 -14.94 19.93
C ASP A 7 -23.82 -14.78 20.41
N ILE A 8 -22.93 -15.65 19.93
CA ILE A 8 -21.49 -15.55 20.26
C ILE A 8 -20.80 -14.49 19.40
N LEU A 9 -21.23 -14.33 18.14
CA LEU A 9 -20.60 -13.39 17.19
C LEU A 9 -21.21 -11.99 17.23
N PHE A 10 -22.51 -11.88 17.53
CA PHE A 10 -23.24 -10.59 17.45
C PHE A 10 -23.95 -10.21 18.75
N GLY A 11 -23.78 -10.99 19.82
CA GLY A 11 -24.33 -10.66 21.15
C GLY A 11 -23.72 -9.41 21.74
N ALA A 12 -24.52 -8.64 22.48
CA ALA A 12 -24.04 -7.45 23.18
C ALA A 12 -22.90 -7.84 24.12
N PRO A 13 -21.79 -7.08 24.14
CA PRO A 13 -20.63 -7.41 24.97
C PRO A 13 -21.03 -7.41 26.46
N SER A 14 -20.54 -8.41 27.19
CA SER A 14 -20.81 -8.56 28.62
C SER A 14 -20.33 -7.32 29.40
N PRO A 15 -20.93 -7.03 30.58
CA PRO A 15 -20.47 -5.91 31.41
C PRO A 15 -18.96 -5.96 31.72
N GLN A 16 -18.42 -7.14 31.93
CA GLN A 16 -16.98 -7.34 32.14
C GLN A 16 -16.15 -7.03 30.89
N ALA A 17 -16.60 -7.45 29.71
CA ALA A 17 -15.94 -7.10 28.44
C ALA A 17 -15.92 -5.59 28.20
N LYS A 18 -17.03 -4.88 28.50
CA LYS A 18 -17.09 -3.41 28.41
C LYS A 18 -16.09 -2.72 29.34
N LEU A 19 -15.99 -3.20 30.61
CA LEU A 19 -15.01 -2.68 31.57
C LEU A 19 -13.58 -2.91 31.10
N THR A 20 -13.25 -4.13 30.67
CA THR A 20 -11.92 -4.47 30.15
C THR A 20 -11.57 -3.61 28.94
N THR A 21 -12.48 -3.46 27.98
CA THR A 21 -12.26 -2.61 26.79
C THR A 21 -12.05 -1.15 27.23
N ARG A 22 -12.83 -0.65 28.18
CA ARG A 22 -12.66 0.73 28.67
C ARG A 22 -11.31 0.92 29.37
N MET A 23 -10.90 -0.02 30.22
CA MET A 23 -9.60 0.02 30.89
C MET A 23 -8.45 -0.02 29.87
N VAL A 24 -8.51 -0.92 28.88
CA VAL A 24 -7.51 -1.01 27.79
C VAL A 24 -7.46 0.29 26.99
N SER A 25 -8.62 0.86 26.66
CA SER A 25 -8.68 2.13 25.91
C SER A 25 -8.08 3.30 26.70
N VAL A 26 -8.40 3.39 28.01
CA VAL A 26 -7.84 4.43 28.89
C VAL A 26 -6.33 4.26 29.05
N THR A 27 -5.86 3.03 29.28
CA THR A 27 -4.42 2.75 29.39
C THR A 27 -3.69 3.11 28.10
N LEU A 28 -4.26 2.72 26.93
CA LEU A 28 -3.71 3.06 25.61
C LEU A 28 -3.67 4.57 25.40
N ALA A 29 -4.74 5.28 25.77
CA ALA A 29 -4.77 6.75 25.68
C ALA A 29 -3.70 7.42 26.54
N ILE A 30 -3.52 6.94 27.78
CA ILE A 30 -2.46 7.45 28.67
C ILE A 30 -1.08 7.18 28.07
N VAL A 31 -0.82 5.97 27.57
CA VAL A 31 0.47 5.63 26.93
C VAL A 31 0.72 6.52 25.72
N LEU A 32 -0.28 6.73 24.87
CA LEU A 32 -0.16 7.61 23.69
C LEU A 32 0.10 9.07 24.10
N LEU A 33 -0.56 9.57 25.15
CA LEU A 33 -0.31 10.92 25.67
C LEU A 33 1.09 11.06 26.26
N LEU A 34 1.59 10.06 26.99
CA LEU A 34 2.95 10.06 27.53
C LEU A 34 4.00 10.02 26.40
N LEU A 35 3.77 9.21 25.37
CA LEU A 35 4.63 9.17 24.20
C LEU A 35 4.62 10.50 23.44
N ALA A 36 3.45 11.08 23.21
CA ALA A 36 3.32 12.39 22.55
C ALA A 36 4.00 13.49 23.37
N GLY A 37 3.83 13.48 24.70
CA GLY A 37 4.52 14.40 25.63
C GLY A 37 6.02 14.23 25.57
N GLY A 38 6.51 12.98 25.60
CA GLY A 38 7.94 12.68 25.48
C GLY A 38 8.53 13.17 24.14
N VAL A 39 7.83 12.95 23.03
CA VAL A 39 8.23 13.46 21.72
C VAL A 39 8.25 14.99 21.71
N ALA A 40 7.21 15.65 22.26
CA ALA A 40 7.15 17.12 22.32
C ALA A 40 8.30 17.70 23.14
N LEU A 41 8.63 17.09 24.28
CA LEU A 41 9.77 17.49 25.11
C LEU A 41 11.10 17.30 24.38
N GLN A 42 11.26 16.18 23.65
CA GLN A 42 12.44 15.93 22.83
C GLN A 42 12.60 16.98 21.71
N PHE A 43 11.52 17.32 21.02
CA PHE A 43 11.51 18.35 19.99
C PHE A 43 11.85 19.74 20.57
N HIS A 44 11.29 20.05 21.75
CA HIS A 44 11.60 21.28 22.45
C HIS A 44 13.07 21.36 22.88
N SER A 45 13.59 20.29 23.50
CA SER A 45 14.99 20.24 23.97
C SER A 45 15.99 20.26 22.81
N ALA A 46 15.62 19.73 21.65
CA ALA A 46 16.42 19.78 20.43
C ALA A 46 16.29 21.12 19.65
N GLY A 47 15.54 22.09 20.17
CA GLY A 47 15.32 23.38 19.52
C GLY A 47 14.45 23.33 18.26
N GLN A 48 13.89 22.17 17.92
CA GLN A 48 13.14 21.98 16.66
C GLN A 48 11.77 22.69 16.62
N LEU A 49 11.31 23.21 17.78
CA LEU A 49 10.10 24.02 17.86
C LEU A 49 10.36 25.52 17.69
N GLU A 50 11.62 25.93 17.50
CA GLU A 50 11.94 27.34 17.22
C GLU A 50 11.28 27.80 15.92
N ALA A 51 10.78 29.04 15.93
CA ALA A 51 10.08 29.63 14.80
C ALA A 51 10.90 29.61 13.51
N SER A 52 12.24 29.74 13.62
CA SER A 52 13.18 29.67 12.50
C SER A 52 13.08 28.42 11.66
N PHE A 53 12.78 27.26 12.29
CA PHE A 53 12.60 25.98 11.57
C PHE A 53 11.27 25.90 10.80
N TRP A 54 10.30 26.76 11.13
CA TRP A 54 8.97 26.74 10.54
C TRP A 54 8.70 27.93 9.62
N GLU A 55 9.60 28.92 9.61
CA GLU A 55 9.46 30.13 8.82
C GLU A 55 9.31 29.86 7.32
N PHE A 56 9.98 28.82 6.79
CA PHE A 56 9.89 28.46 5.38
C PHE A 56 8.47 28.08 4.94
N PHE A 57 7.60 27.64 5.86
CA PHE A 57 6.18 27.39 5.54
C PHE A 57 5.38 28.69 5.33
N ALA A 58 5.89 29.85 5.76
CA ALA A 58 5.27 31.14 5.46
C ALA A 58 5.51 31.56 4.00
N TRP A 59 6.46 30.94 3.30
CA TRP A 59 6.81 31.32 1.94
C TRP A 59 5.90 30.64 0.89
N PRO A 60 5.27 31.41 -0.04
CA PRO A 60 4.45 30.84 -1.10
C PRO A 60 5.21 29.84 -2.00
N THR A 61 6.53 30.03 -2.18
CA THR A 61 7.41 29.15 -2.96
C THR A 61 7.48 27.74 -2.38
N THR A 62 7.45 27.60 -1.05
CA THR A 62 7.43 26.32 -0.35
C THR A 62 6.15 25.53 -0.70
N TRP A 63 5.02 26.21 -0.64
CA TRP A 63 3.73 25.57 -0.97
C TRP A 63 3.63 25.21 -2.45
N ALA A 64 4.15 26.06 -3.34
CA ALA A 64 4.23 25.73 -4.77
C ALA A 64 5.12 24.51 -5.02
N PHE A 65 6.25 24.39 -4.33
CA PHE A 65 7.13 23.23 -4.40
C PHE A 65 6.44 21.96 -3.89
N LEU A 66 5.80 22.03 -2.73
CA LEU A 66 5.06 20.91 -2.15
C LEU A 66 3.89 20.47 -3.05
N ALA A 67 3.13 21.43 -3.58
CA ALA A 67 2.04 21.14 -4.51
C ALA A 67 2.53 20.45 -5.77
N LYS A 68 3.65 20.89 -6.35
CA LYS A 68 4.28 20.24 -7.51
C LYS A 68 4.73 18.83 -7.18
N GLY A 69 5.33 18.60 -6.01
CA GLY A 69 5.71 17.27 -5.53
C GLY A 69 4.49 16.36 -5.35
N LEU A 70 3.43 16.88 -4.73
CA LEU A 70 2.16 16.14 -4.55
C LEU A 70 1.54 15.75 -5.91
N LEU A 71 1.46 16.67 -6.85
CA LEU A 71 0.96 16.40 -8.21
C LEU A 71 1.80 15.31 -8.91
N GLY A 72 3.13 15.37 -8.79
CA GLY A 72 4.02 14.32 -9.30
C GLY A 72 3.74 12.95 -8.68
N THR A 73 3.55 12.90 -7.37
CA THR A 73 3.20 11.67 -6.64
C THR A 73 1.85 11.11 -7.09
N LEU A 74 0.83 11.98 -7.18
CA LEU A 74 -0.51 11.58 -7.64
C LEU A 74 -0.50 11.09 -9.09
N ALA A 75 0.23 11.77 -9.98
CA ALA A 75 0.37 11.36 -11.37
C ALA A 75 1.05 9.99 -11.49
N SER A 76 2.14 9.76 -10.74
CA SER A 76 2.82 8.47 -10.70
C SER A 76 1.93 7.37 -10.14
N ALA A 77 1.21 7.63 -9.06
CA ALA A 77 0.27 6.68 -8.45
C ALA A 77 -0.88 6.33 -9.42
N ALA A 78 -1.47 7.31 -10.06
CA ALA A 78 -2.55 7.10 -11.04
C ALA A 78 -2.07 6.25 -12.23
N MET A 79 -0.90 6.55 -12.78
CA MET A 79 -0.33 5.77 -13.89
C MET A 79 0.05 4.36 -13.44
N ALA A 80 0.65 4.19 -12.25
CA ALA A 80 0.94 2.89 -11.70
C ALA A 80 -0.35 2.07 -11.49
N ALA A 81 -1.45 2.69 -11.06
CA ALA A 81 -2.75 2.05 -10.93
C ALA A 81 -3.30 1.60 -12.30
N VAL A 82 -3.20 2.42 -13.34
CA VAL A 82 -3.59 2.04 -14.71
C VAL A 82 -2.78 0.83 -15.18
N ILE A 83 -1.47 0.85 -15.00
CA ILE A 83 -0.60 -0.30 -15.32
C ILE A 83 -1.02 -1.53 -14.51
N ALA A 84 -1.22 -1.38 -13.21
CA ALA A 84 -1.58 -2.49 -12.33
C ALA A 84 -2.91 -3.14 -12.70
N LEU A 85 -3.93 -2.34 -12.95
CA LEU A 85 -5.27 -2.84 -13.30
C LEU A 85 -5.28 -3.52 -14.67
N THR A 86 -4.64 -2.90 -15.68
CA THR A 86 -4.61 -3.45 -17.05
C THR A 86 -3.75 -4.70 -17.13
N LEU A 87 -2.51 -4.66 -16.66
CA LEU A 87 -1.62 -5.83 -16.67
C LEU A 87 -2.10 -6.92 -15.70
N GLY A 88 -2.68 -6.56 -14.56
CA GLY A 88 -3.28 -7.51 -13.63
C GLY A 88 -4.41 -8.31 -14.28
N LEU A 89 -5.26 -7.65 -15.07
CA LEU A 89 -6.30 -8.31 -15.85
C LEU A 89 -5.70 -9.22 -16.93
N LEU A 90 -4.71 -8.75 -17.68
CA LEU A 90 -4.05 -9.57 -18.71
C LEU A 90 -3.36 -10.80 -18.11
N LEU A 91 -2.68 -10.66 -16.97
CA LEU A 91 -2.06 -11.76 -16.25
C LEU A 91 -3.09 -12.76 -15.73
N LEU A 92 -4.25 -12.30 -15.22
CA LEU A 92 -5.37 -13.17 -14.86
C LEU A 92 -5.85 -13.98 -16.08
N LEU A 93 -6.15 -13.31 -17.19
CA LEU A 93 -6.62 -13.97 -18.42
C LEU A 93 -5.61 -14.99 -18.91
N GLY A 94 -4.31 -14.64 -18.87
CA GLY A 94 -3.23 -15.57 -19.19
C GLY A 94 -3.20 -16.77 -18.26
N ARG A 95 -3.37 -16.57 -16.94
CA ARG A 95 -3.41 -17.65 -15.95
C ARG A 95 -4.63 -18.59 -16.12
N LEU A 96 -5.75 -18.06 -16.59
CA LEU A 96 -6.97 -18.84 -16.87
C LEU A 96 -6.97 -19.47 -18.27
N ALA A 97 -6.00 -19.19 -19.12
CA ALA A 97 -5.91 -19.70 -20.48
C ALA A 97 -5.84 -21.24 -20.51
N ARG A 98 -6.51 -21.85 -21.49
CA ARG A 98 -6.47 -23.30 -21.73
C ARG A 98 -5.09 -23.77 -22.23
N SER A 99 -4.40 -22.94 -23.01
CA SER A 99 -3.06 -23.22 -23.52
C SER A 99 -2.00 -23.15 -22.40
N ARG A 100 -1.23 -24.22 -22.25
CA ARG A 100 -0.11 -24.28 -21.29
C ARG A 100 0.98 -23.25 -21.62
N LEU A 101 1.18 -22.95 -22.90
CA LEU A 101 2.18 -21.96 -23.37
C LEU A 101 1.89 -20.53 -22.90
N VAL A 102 0.63 -20.19 -22.63
CA VAL A 102 0.24 -18.87 -22.09
C VAL A 102 0.13 -18.93 -20.58
N ARG A 103 -0.47 -19.99 -20.04
CA ARG A 103 -0.75 -20.13 -18.61
C ARG A 103 0.52 -20.16 -17.76
N TRP A 104 1.51 -21.00 -18.11
CA TRP A 104 2.72 -21.14 -17.31
C TRP A 104 3.57 -19.87 -17.22
N PRO A 105 3.86 -19.15 -18.32
CA PRO A 105 4.55 -17.85 -18.24
C PRO A 105 3.79 -16.81 -17.39
N SER A 106 2.46 -16.76 -17.51
CA SER A 106 1.66 -15.83 -16.70
C SER A 106 1.77 -16.13 -15.21
N ILE A 107 1.72 -17.42 -14.83
CA ILE A 107 1.93 -17.85 -13.44
C ILE A 107 3.35 -17.47 -12.99
N ALA A 108 4.35 -17.77 -13.78
CA ALA A 108 5.75 -17.48 -13.43
C ALA A 108 5.98 -15.97 -13.21
N VAL A 109 5.42 -15.12 -14.07
CA VAL A 109 5.51 -13.66 -13.91
C VAL A 109 4.79 -13.20 -12.64
N ILE A 110 3.59 -13.69 -12.36
CA ILE A 110 2.84 -13.35 -11.14
C ILE A 110 3.65 -13.73 -9.90
N GLU A 111 4.14 -14.98 -9.83
CA GLU A 111 4.88 -15.46 -8.65
C GLU A 111 6.22 -14.73 -8.50
N PHE A 112 6.93 -14.44 -9.60
CA PHE A 112 8.17 -13.66 -9.57
C PHE A 112 7.93 -12.25 -9.02
N LEU A 113 6.95 -11.52 -9.57
CA LEU A 113 6.67 -10.14 -9.16
C LEU A 113 6.15 -10.05 -7.71
N ARG A 114 5.37 -11.04 -7.26
CA ARG A 114 4.90 -11.12 -5.87
C ARG A 114 6.00 -11.52 -4.89
N GLY A 115 6.90 -12.39 -5.31
CA GLY A 115 8.05 -12.82 -4.49
C GLY A 115 9.16 -11.77 -4.41
N THR A 116 9.17 -10.79 -5.32
CA THR A 116 10.21 -9.76 -5.36
C THR A 116 9.75 -8.52 -4.59
N PRO A 117 10.52 -8.04 -3.59
CA PRO A 117 10.23 -6.78 -2.92
C PRO A 117 10.17 -5.63 -3.93
N THR A 118 9.09 -4.82 -3.89
CA THR A 118 8.90 -3.70 -4.82
C THR A 118 10.09 -2.73 -4.82
N LEU A 119 10.70 -2.51 -3.65
CA LEU A 119 11.88 -1.67 -3.51
C LEU A 119 13.07 -2.18 -4.32
N LEU A 120 13.24 -3.52 -4.40
CA LEU A 120 14.29 -4.12 -5.23
C LEU A 120 14.05 -3.84 -6.72
N LEU A 121 12.81 -3.94 -7.19
CA LEU A 121 12.47 -3.58 -8.57
C LEU A 121 12.74 -2.11 -8.88
N ILE A 122 12.48 -1.22 -7.90
CA ILE A 122 12.82 0.21 -8.01
C ILE A 122 14.33 0.38 -8.14
N TYR A 123 15.13 -0.29 -7.30
CA TYR A 123 16.60 -0.23 -7.40
C TYR A 123 17.13 -0.74 -8.75
N VAL A 124 16.54 -1.80 -9.28
CA VAL A 124 16.89 -2.28 -10.63
C VAL A 124 16.64 -1.18 -11.66
N CYS A 125 15.50 -0.48 -11.60
CA CYS A 125 15.19 0.61 -12.52
C CYS A 125 16.14 1.81 -12.36
N PHE A 126 16.57 2.14 -11.14
CA PHE A 126 17.44 3.29 -10.88
C PHE A 126 18.92 3.01 -11.09
N LEU A 127 19.40 1.81 -10.81
CA LEU A 127 20.82 1.46 -10.80
C LEU A 127 21.23 0.59 -11.99
N VAL A 128 20.42 -0.44 -12.31
CA VAL A 128 20.81 -1.42 -13.33
C VAL A 128 20.43 -0.95 -14.74
N LEU A 129 19.22 -0.43 -14.96
CA LEU A 129 18.81 0.00 -16.30
C LEU A 129 19.73 1.07 -16.90
N PRO A 130 20.13 2.14 -16.17
CA PRO A 130 21.05 3.12 -16.71
C PRO A 130 22.45 2.55 -17.02
N SER A 131 22.94 1.57 -16.23
CA SER A 131 24.25 0.95 -16.45
C SER A 131 24.32 0.11 -17.74
N VAL A 132 23.17 -0.40 -18.21
CA VAL A 132 23.05 -1.11 -19.49
C VAL A 132 22.58 -0.21 -20.64
N GLY A 133 22.57 1.12 -20.43
CA GLY A 133 22.24 2.12 -21.46
C GLY A 133 20.76 2.46 -21.58
N LEU A 134 19.86 1.86 -20.80
CA LEU A 134 18.42 2.16 -20.79
C LEU A 134 18.11 3.32 -19.84
N LYS A 135 18.03 4.53 -20.39
CA LYS A 135 17.75 5.76 -19.61
C LYS A 135 16.25 6.07 -19.64
N LEU A 136 15.56 5.79 -18.53
CA LEU A 136 14.19 6.22 -18.30
C LEU A 136 14.19 7.54 -17.52
N SER A 137 13.11 8.34 -17.64
CA SER A 137 12.93 9.47 -16.71
C SER A 137 12.64 8.95 -15.30
N THR A 138 12.96 9.75 -14.27
CA THR A 138 12.69 9.43 -12.86
C THR A 138 11.23 9.02 -12.63
N TYR A 139 10.30 9.65 -13.34
CA TYR A 139 8.89 9.30 -13.32
C TYR A 139 8.65 7.82 -13.67
N TRP A 140 9.22 7.34 -14.78
CA TRP A 140 9.06 5.95 -15.21
C TRP A 140 9.86 4.97 -14.37
N MET A 141 11.02 5.38 -13.85
CA MET A 141 11.84 4.55 -12.94
C MET A 141 11.09 4.19 -11.64
N LEU A 142 10.14 5.03 -11.20
CA LEU A 142 9.27 4.77 -10.06
C LEU A 142 7.97 4.08 -10.48
N THR A 143 7.31 4.61 -11.51
CA THR A 143 5.95 4.20 -11.89
C THR A 143 5.90 2.77 -12.40
N LEU A 144 6.87 2.35 -13.23
CA LEU A 144 6.89 1.01 -13.81
C LEU A 144 7.03 -0.11 -12.76
N PRO A 145 8.04 -0.10 -11.87
CA PRO A 145 8.20 -1.18 -10.89
C PRO A 145 7.03 -1.25 -9.90
N ILE A 146 6.46 -0.11 -9.51
CA ILE A 146 5.27 -0.07 -8.64
C ILE A 146 4.07 -0.67 -9.38
N GLY A 147 3.83 -0.25 -10.62
CA GLY A 147 2.73 -0.76 -11.44
C GLY A 147 2.84 -2.27 -11.70
N LEU A 148 4.03 -2.76 -12.04
CA LEU A 148 4.31 -4.18 -12.30
C LEU A 148 4.11 -5.04 -11.04
N SER A 149 4.70 -4.63 -9.91
CA SER A 149 4.55 -5.35 -8.64
C SER A 149 3.08 -5.41 -8.21
N THR A 150 2.37 -4.28 -8.31
CA THR A 150 0.95 -4.20 -7.96
C THR A 150 0.08 -5.00 -8.94
N ALA A 151 0.44 -5.08 -10.24
CA ALA A 151 -0.29 -5.89 -11.22
C ALA A 151 -0.39 -7.36 -10.83
N ALA A 152 0.68 -7.92 -10.27
CA ALA A 152 0.68 -9.30 -9.82
C ALA A 152 -0.28 -9.54 -8.63
N VAL A 153 -0.37 -8.58 -7.71
CA VAL A 153 -1.33 -8.62 -6.59
C VAL A 153 -2.75 -8.48 -7.12
N VAL A 154 -2.99 -7.52 -8.02
CA VAL A 154 -4.31 -7.28 -8.66
C VAL A 154 -4.78 -8.52 -9.43
N ALA A 155 -3.89 -9.22 -10.13
CA ALA A 155 -4.24 -10.48 -10.80
C ALA A 155 -4.80 -11.55 -9.85
N GLU A 156 -4.24 -11.65 -8.63
CA GLU A 156 -4.76 -12.57 -7.61
C GLU A 156 -6.10 -12.10 -7.02
N VAL A 157 -6.26 -10.79 -6.80
CA VAL A 157 -7.54 -10.22 -6.35
C VAL A 157 -8.65 -10.51 -7.37
N TYR A 158 -8.37 -10.28 -8.66
CA TYR A 158 -9.30 -10.59 -9.73
C TYR A 158 -9.60 -12.10 -9.78
N ARG A 159 -8.58 -12.96 -9.62
CA ARG A 159 -8.78 -14.41 -9.57
C ARG A 159 -9.68 -14.82 -8.43
N ALA A 160 -9.47 -14.27 -7.24
CA ALA A 160 -10.32 -14.54 -6.09
C ALA A 160 -11.77 -14.12 -6.34
N GLY A 161 -11.98 -12.95 -6.96
CA GLY A 161 -13.30 -12.47 -7.34
C GLY A 161 -14.02 -13.41 -8.33
N VAL A 162 -13.32 -13.84 -9.38
CA VAL A 162 -13.88 -14.79 -10.36
C VAL A 162 -14.27 -16.12 -9.72
N LEU A 163 -13.44 -16.64 -8.80
CA LEU A 163 -13.72 -17.91 -8.11
C LEU A 163 -14.82 -17.81 -7.06
N ALA A 164 -15.14 -16.62 -6.57
CA ALA A 164 -16.21 -16.39 -5.61
C ALA A 164 -17.61 -16.39 -6.23
N VAL A 165 -17.72 -16.29 -7.57
CA VAL A 165 -19.01 -16.32 -8.27
C VAL A 165 -19.56 -17.76 -8.30
N PRO A 166 -20.80 -18.00 -7.81
CA PRO A 166 -21.43 -19.30 -7.86
C PRO A 166 -21.60 -19.82 -9.31
N ARG A 167 -21.34 -21.11 -9.54
CA ARG A 167 -21.34 -21.74 -10.87
C ARG A 167 -22.68 -21.68 -11.65
N GLY A 168 -23.74 -21.10 -11.05
CA GLY A 168 -25.03 -20.91 -11.72
C GLY A 168 -25.25 -19.52 -12.32
N GLN A 169 -24.25 -18.63 -12.23
CA GLN A 169 -24.32 -17.26 -12.77
C GLN A 169 -23.29 -16.98 -13.87
N THR A 170 -22.58 -17.99 -14.34
CA THR A 170 -21.61 -17.91 -15.45
C THR A 170 -22.10 -18.65 -16.68
#